data_b821161fec1c07fd52b5bd11acda495c
#
_entry.id   b821161fec1c07fd52b5bd11acda495c
#
_cell.length_a   1.000
_cell.length_b   1.000
_cell.length_c   1.000
_cell.angle_alpha   90.00
_cell.angle_beta   90.00
_cell.angle_gamma   90.00
#
_symmetry.space_group_name_H-M   'P 1'
#
loop_
_entity.id
_entity.type
_entity.pdbx_description
1 polymer ?
#
loop_
_entity_poly.entity_id
_entity_poly.type
_entity_poly.pdbx_seq_one_letter_code
_entity_poly.pdbx_strand_id
1 'polypeptide(L)'
;DGQQRITTFTLLLIYLLHNYRSLRGFPSADVEKAIYADDFGTPRFNLDIDNRKACMLGLFEHGFYEPTDEDRYHVQKIVDRYNDIAECWDEKINNNNVVGFAYWILEKVMFSKVWANSDDFAYVIFETMNDRGLSLTHVEMLRSYLLANIDEAYREESLKKFDETIVRLSAIKLTSKSKAESEFFKVYFRGHYAEELTQGKESSDFVKIGNAFHRWVRENEKLLKLKTSKDYIELVNKIEYFAKKYELIHKLMASRDAEKYFYLIVNSDYGFTLQPALILSSIAYGDTDEVVEEKLQIVSKYITKV
;
A
#
# COMPACT_ATOMS: atom_id res chain seq x y z
N ASP A 1 -3.65 2.06 10.09
CA ASP A 1 -4.24 0.89 10.78
C ASP A 1 -5.53 1.28 11.54
N GLY A 2 -5.53 2.34 12.31
CA GLY A 2 -6.74 2.83 13.00
C GLY A 2 -7.89 3.13 12.06
N GLN A 3 -7.63 3.78 10.93
CA GLN A 3 -8.65 4.08 9.92
C GLN A 3 -9.27 2.82 9.33
N GLN A 4 -8.48 1.80 9.00
CA GLN A 4 -9.00 0.54 8.44
C GLN A 4 -9.92 -0.17 9.44
N ARG A 5 -9.50 -0.27 10.71
CA ARG A 5 -10.29 -0.91 11.77
C ARG A 5 -11.60 -0.18 12.01
N ILE A 6 -11.56 1.15 12.13
CA ILE A 6 -12.76 1.96 12.33
C ILE A 6 -13.67 1.87 11.10
N THR A 7 -13.13 1.95 9.87
CA THR A 7 -13.93 1.80 8.65
C THR A 7 -14.64 0.44 8.62
N THR A 8 -13.92 -0.66 8.85
CA THR A 8 -14.52 -2.01 8.87
C THR A 8 -15.59 -2.13 9.96
N PHE A 9 -15.35 -1.55 11.14
CA PHE A 9 -16.32 -1.54 12.22
C PHE A 9 -17.57 -0.71 11.86
N THR A 10 -17.38 0.44 11.22
CA THR A 10 -18.50 1.26 10.73
C THR A 10 -19.31 0.51 9.67
N LEU A 11 -18.66 -0.20 8.75
CA LEU A 11 -19.34 -1.04 7.75
C LEU A 11 -20.16 -2.16 8.41
N LEU A 12 -19.64 -2.78 9.47
CA LEU A 12 -20.37 -3.78 10.25
C LEU A 12 -21.62 -3.17 10.90
N LEU A 13 -21.51 -1.97 11.47
CA LEU A 13 -22.66 -1.27 12.07
C LEU A 13 -23.70 -0.91 11.00
N ILE A 14 -23.28 -0.46 9.83
CA ILE A 14 -24.16 -0.19 8.69
C ILE A 14 -24.88 -1.47 8.24
N TYR A 15 -24.17 -2.58 8.12
CA TYR A 15 -24.75 -3.87 7.78
C TYR A 15 -25.81 -4.31 8.80
N LEU A 16 -25.50 -4.21 10.09
CA LEU A 16 -26.45 -4.52 11.16
C LEU A 16 -27.70 -3.64 11.09
N LEU A 17 -27.52 -2.34 10.87
CA LEU A 17 -28.62 -1.41 10.78
C LEU A 17 -29.54 -1.75 9.59
N HIS A 18 -28.97 -2.00 8.41
CA HIS A 18 -29.76 -2.34 7.23
C HIS A 18 -30.57 -3.63 7.39
N ASN A 19 -29.96 -4.67 7.93
CA ASN A 19 -30.62 -5.99 8.00
C ASN A 19 -31.55 -6.16 9.18
N TYR A 20 -31.35 -5.39 10.29
CA TYR A 20 -32.05 -5.67 11.55
C TYR A 20 -32.74 -4.46 12.18
N ARG A 21 -32.73 -3.27 11.53
CA ARG A 21 -33.35 -2.03 12.09
C ARG A 21 -34.83 -2.17 12.42
N SER A 22 -35.57 -3.01 11.70
CA SER A 22 -37.01 -3.24 11.93
C SER A 22 -37.28 -4.32 12.98
N LEU A 23 -36.23 -4.99 13.49
CA LEU A 23 -36.42 -6.02 14.49
C LEU A 23 -36.74 -5.38 15.87
N ARG A 24 -37.78 -5.91 16.54
CA ARG A 24 -38.19 -5.40 17.86
C ARG A 24 -37.04 -5.50 18.87
N GLY A 25 -36.70 -4.35 19.48
CA GLY A 25 -35.67 -4.24 20.49
C GLY A 25 -34.25 -4.01 19.92
N PHE A 26 -34.08 -3.93 18.60
CA PHE A 26 -32.80 -3.56 18.02
C PHE A 26 -32.49 -2.08 18.32
N PRO A 27 -31.27 -1.74 18.80
CA PRO A 27 -30.88 -0.39 19.22
C PRO A 27 -30.55 0.52 18.06
N SER A 28 -31.48 0.72 17.11
CA SER A 28 -31.23 1.45 15.86
C SER A 28 -30.67 2.85 16.08
N ALA A 29 -31.25 3.61 17.04
CA ALA A 29 -30.82 4.98 17.31
C ALA A 29 -29.37 5.04 17.85
N ASP A 30 -28.96 4.06 18.66
CA ASP A 30 -27.60 4.03 19.23
C ASP A 30 -26.58 3.55 18.19
N VAL A 31 -26.97 2.62 17.32
CA VAL A 31 -26.15 2.20 16.17
C VAL A 31 -25.99 3.36 15.20
N GLU A 32 -27.04 4.10 14.87
CA GLU A 32 -26.97 5.31 14.04
C GLU A 32 -26.02 6.34 14.61
N LYS A 33 -26.10 6.65 15.91
CA LYS A 33 -25.19 7.57 16.60
C LYS A 33 -23.74 7.09 16.58
N ALA A 34 -23.49 5.78 16.60
CA ALA A 34 -22.15 5.23 16.51
C ALA A 34 -21.54 5.37 15.09
N ILE A 35 -22.39 5.42 14.05
CA ILE A 35 -21.98 5.63 12.66
C ILE A 35 -21.87 7.13 12.36
N TYR A 36 -22.83 7.90 12.81
CA TYR A 36 -23.10 9.27 12.40
C TYR A 36 -23.17 10.21 13.60
N ALA A 37 -22.39 11.26 13.59
CA ALA A 37 -22.53 12.37 14.54
C ALA A 37 -23.31 13.50 13.87
N ASP A 38 -24.26 14.09 14.60
CA ASP A 38 -24.90 15.33 14.20
C ASP A 38 -24.05 16.51 14.70
N ASP A 39 -23.34 17.15 13.79
CA ASP A 39 -22.53 18.33 14.08
C ASP A 39 -23.30 19.58 13.63
N PHE A 40 -24.07 20.16 14.57
CA PHE A 40 -24.89 21.36 14.34
C PHE A 40 -25.89 21.26 13.16
N GLY A 41 -26.55 20.12 13.01
CA GLY A 41 -27.54 19.90 11.94
C GLY A 41 -26.93 19.44 10.60
N THR A 42 -25.62 19.23 10.55
CA THR A 42 -24.96 18.63 9.38
C THR A 42 -24.53 17.20 9.73
N PRO A 43 -25.13 16.20 9.10
CA PRO A 43 -24.76 14.82 9.36
C PRO A 43 -23.29 14.56 8.97
N ARG A 44 -22.50 14.06 9.90
CA ARG A 44 -21.09 13.77 9.70
C ARG A 44 -20.75 12.35 10.13
N PHE A 45 -20.13 11.57 9.26
CA PHE A 45 -19.61 10.27 9.67
C PHE A 45 -18.54 10.44 10.74
N ASN A 46 -18.53 9.55 11.73
CA ASN A 46 -17.49 9.50 12.75
C ASN A 46 -16.09 9.26 12.13
N LEU A 47 -16.05 8.84 10.87
CA LEU A 47 -14.88 8.72 10.03
C LEU A 47 -15.06 9.62 8.81
N ASP A 48 -14.56 10.86 8.88
CA ASP A 48 -14.68 11.84 7.81
C ASP A 48 -13.48 11.71 6.85
N ILE A 49 -13.75 11.17 5.66
CA ILE A 49 -12.78 11.05 4.58
C ILE A 49 -13.49 11.47 3.30
N ASP A 50 -13.19 12.66 2.81
CA ASP A 50 -13.91 13.30 1.69
C ASP A 50 -14.08 12.38 0.47
N ASN A 51 -13.01 11.72 0.04
CA ASN A 51 -13.01 10.85 -1.15
C ASN A 51 -13.83 9.55 -0.99
N ARG A 52 -14.37 9.28 0.21
CA ARG A 52 -15.14 8.06 0.52
C ARG A 52 -16.55 8.37 1.00
N LYS A 53 -16.85 9.65 1.17
CA LYS A 53 -18.12 10.12 1.76
C LYS A 53 -19.34 9.65 0.97
N ALA A 54 -19.30 9.78 -0.37
CA ALA A 54 -20.39 9.33 -1.24
C ALA A 54 -20.64 7.82 -1.12
N CYS A 55 -19.58 7.01 -1.11
CA CYS A 55 -19.67 5.57 -0.94
C CYS A 55 -20.25 5.20 0.43
N MET A 56 -19.70 5.78 1.51
CA MET A 56 -20.17 5.50 2.86
C MET A 56 -21.62 5.90 3.07
N LEU A 57 -22.04 7.04 2.48
CA LEU A 57 -23.42 7.51 2.53
C LEU A 57 -24.35 6.57 1.74
N GLY A 58 -23.97 6.15 0.53
CA GLY A 58 -24.73 5.19 -0.26
C GLY A 58 -24.93 3.86 0.46
N LEU A 59 -23.86 3.33 1.09
CA LEU A 59 -23.98 2.13 1.92
C LEU A 59 -24.87 2.34 3.14
N PHE A 60 -24.77 3.50 3.79
CA PHE A 60 -25.61 3.83 4.97
C PHE A 60 -27.09 4.00 4.60
N GLU A 61 -27.41 4.70 3.51
CA GLU A 61 -28.79 4.99 3.10
C GLU A 61 -29.46 3.83 2.37
N HIS A 62 -28.71 3.13 1.53
CA HIS A 62 -29.27 2.15 0.59
C HIS A 62 -28.79 0.71 0.83
N GLY A 63 -27.73 0.50 1.61
CA GLY A 63 -27.11 -0.81 1.82
C GLY A 63 -26.30 -1.33 0.63
N PHE A 64 -26.11 -0.51 -0.38
CA PHE A 64 -25.27 -0.82 -1.54
C PHE A 64 -24.67 0.46 -2.14
N TYR A 65 -23.59 0.31 -2.90
CA TYR A 65 -22.97 1.39 -3.66
C TYR A 65 -22.28 0.81 -4.89
N GLU A 66 -22.51 1.42 -6.06
CA GLU A 66 -21.83 1.09 -7.29
C GLU A 66 -20.73 2.13 -7.56
N PRO A 67 -19.44 1.73 -7.50
CA PRO A 67 -18.34 2.63 -7.77
C PRO A 67 -18.38 3.17 -9.20
N THR A 68 -18.25 4.48 -9.35
CA THR A 68 -18.06 5.14 -10.64
C THR A 68 -16.62 4.99 -11.13
N ASP A 69 -16.33 5.29 -12.39
CA ASP A 69 -14.95 5.23 -12.90
C ASP A 69 -14.04 6.25 -12.22
N GLU A 70 -14.59 7.36 -11.71
CA GLU A 70 -13.84 8.42 -11.03
C GLU A 70 -13.44 8.03 -9.60
N ASP A 71 -14.32 7.35 -8.86
CA ASP A 71 -14.09 7.03 -7.45
C ASP A 71 -13.71 5.57 -7.19
N ARG A 72 -13.84 4.67 -8.18
CA ARG A 72 -13.60 3.22 -8.07
C ARG A 72 -12.31 2.88 -7.35
N TYR A 73 -11.23 3.58 -7.69
CA TYR A 73 -9.93 3.34 -7.08
C TYR A 73 -9.94 3.53 -5.55
N HIS A 74 -10.68 4.53 -5.07
CA HIS A 74 -10.73 4.90 -3.65
C HIS A 74 -11.75 4.08 -2.86
N VAL A 75 -12.84 3.65 -3.50
CA VAL A 75 -13.99 3.07 -2.79
C VAL A 75 -14.22 1.57 -3.05
N GLN A 76 -13.65 0.99 -4.11
CA GLN A 76 -13.86 -0.43 -4.42
C GLN A 76 -13.57 -1.35 -3.24
N LYS A 77 -12.46 -1.13 -2.54
CA LYS A 77 -12.10 -1.91 -1.35
C LYS A 77 -13.11 -1.77 -0.20
N ILE A 78 -13.80 -0.64 -0.11
CA ILE A 78 -14.84 -0.42 0.91
C ILE A 78 -16.07 -1.26 0.55
N VAL A 79 -16.49 -1.20 -0.70
CA VAL A 79 -17.62 -2.00 -1.23
C VAL A 79 -17.33 -3.49 -1.09
N ASP A 80 -16.12 -3.93 -1.47
CA ASP A 80 -15.70 -5.33 -1.33
C ASP A 80 -15.77 -5.77 0.15
N ARG A 81 -15.27 -4.95 1.09
CA ARG A 81 -15.33 -5.26 2.53
C ARG A 81 -16.76 -5.29 3.08
N TYR A 82 -17.63 -4.44 2.58
CA TYR A 82 -19.04 -4.48 2.96
C TYR A 82 -19.72 -5.77 2.48
N ASN A 83 -19.44 -6.18 1.26
CA ASN A 83 -19.93 -7.43 0.69
C ASN A 83 -19.36 -8.65 1.42
N ASP A 84 -18.05 -8.63 1.75
CA ASP A 84 -17.43 -9.68 2.55
C ASP A 84 -18.12 -9.88 3.91
N ILE A 85 -18.61 -8.79 4.55
CA ILE A 85 -19.38 -8.92 5.81
C ILE A 85 -20.65 -9.75 5.59
N ALA A 86 -21.36 -9.51 4.47
CA ALA A 86 -22.55 -10.27 4.15
C ALA A 86 -22.23 -11.76 3.84
N GLU A 87 -21.16 -12.02 3.08
CA GLU A 87 -20.72 -13.36 2.71
C GLU A 87 -20.20 -14.17 3.90
N CYS A 88 -19.47 -13.49 4.82
CA CYS A 88 -18.89 -14.12 6.00
C CYS A 88 -19.83 -14.11 7.21
N TRP A 89 -21.08 -13.66 7.07
CA TRP A 89 -22.02 -13.58 8.19
C TRP A 89 -22.28 -14.95 8.79
N ASP A 90 -22.00 -15.11 10.10
CA ASP A 90 -22.21 -16.38 10.80
C ASP A 90 -23.72 -16.62 11.02
N GLU A 91 -24.25 -17.74 10.51
CA GLU A 91 -25.65 -18.15 10.68
C GLU A 91 -26.09 -18.28 12.15
N LYS A 92 -25.12 -18.41 13.06
CA LYS A 92 -25.39 -18.38 14.52
C LYS A 92 -25.88 -17.04 15.00
N ILE A 93 -25.57 -15.95 14.28
CA ILE A 93 -26.10 -14.61 14.56
C ILE A 93 -27.37 -14.42 13.74
N ASN A 94 -28.50 -14.57 14.38
CA ASN A 94 -29.82 -14.55 13.75
C ASN A 94 -30.78 -13.66 14.53
N ASN A 95 -32.03 -13.56 14.10
CA ASN A 95 -33.05 -12.69 14.69
C ASN A 95 -33.27 -12.89 16.20
N ASN A 96 -32.91 -14.05 16.77
CA ASN A 96 -33.12 -14.33 18.18
C ASN A 96 -32.03 -13.74 19.09
N ASN A 97 -30.83 -13.53 18.55
CA ASN A 97 -29.67 -13.10 19.35
C ASN A 97 -28.94 -11.85 18.81
N VAL A 98 -29.24 -11.38 17.60
CA VAL A 98 -28.62 -10.21 17.00
C VAL A 98 -28.83 -8.94 17.81
N VAL A 99 -29.96 -8.82 18.51
CA VAL A 99 -30.22 -7.69 19.42
C VAL A 99 -29.18 -7.66 20.55
N GLY A 100 -28.94 -8.82 21.19
CA GLY A 100 -27.92 -8.95 22.22
C GLY A 100 -26.50 -8.72 21.66
N PHE A 101 -26.23 -9.16 20.44
CA PHE A 101 -24.97 -8.92 19.75
C PHE A 101 -24.74 -7.42 19.46
N ALA A 102 -25.78 -6.70 19.02
CA ALA A 102 -25.70 -5.26 18.79
C ALA A 102 -25.40 -4.49 20.10
N TYR A 103 -26.09 -4.81 21.20
CA TYR A 103 -25.78 -4.23 22.50
C TYR A 103 -24.37 -4.59 22.98
N TRP A 104 -23.94 -5.84 22.78
CA TRP A 104 -22.59 -6.25 23.12
C TRP A 104 -21.53 -5.45 22.35
N ILE A 105 -21.73 -5.22 21.05
CA ILE A 105 -20.86 -4.36 20.23
C ILE A 105 -20.79 -2.94 20.82
N LEU A 106 -21.94 -2.33 21.09
CA LEU A 106 -22.00 -0.94 21.54
C LEU A 106 -21.40 -0.74 22.94
N GLU A 107 -21.55 -1.73 23.83
CA GLU A 107 -21.14 -1.59 25.24
C GLU A 107 -19.76 -2.19 25.55
N LYS A 108 -19.34 -3.24 24.84
CA LYS A 108 -18.15 -4.03 25.20
C LYS A 108 -16.98 -3.86 24.24
N VAL A 109 -17.22 -3.38 23.02
CA VAL A 109 -16.13 -3.10 22.10
C VAL A 109 -15.53 -1.73 22.42
N MET A 110 -14.25 -1.71 22.76
CA MET A 110 -13.53 -0.50 23.12
C MET A 110 -12.35 -0.28 22.15
N PHE A 111 -12.15 0.97 21.77
CA PHE A 111 -11.00 1.40 20.99
C PHE A 111 -10.04 2.19 21.87
N SER A 112 -8.76 1.84 21.84
CA SER A 112 -7.72 2.65 22.47
C SER A 112 -7.20 3.67 21.47
N LYS A 113 -7.34 4.97 21.80
CA LYS A 113 -6.73 6.06 21.05
C LYS A 113 -5.38 6.41 21.66
N VAL A 114 -4.33 6.22 20.88
CA VAL A 114 -2.96 6.56 21.29
C VAL A 114 -2.54 7.85 20.60
N TRP A 115 -2.15 8.84 21.40
CA TRP A 115 -1.58 10.09 20.90
C TRP A 115 -0.07 10.01 20.89
N ALA A 116 0.56 10.33 19.79
CA ALA A 116 2.00 10.46 19.68
C ALA A 116 2.37 11.94 19.67
N ASN A 117 3.43 12.30 20.43
CA ASN A 117 3.90 13.68 20.54
C ASN A 117 4.77 14.11 19.36
N SER A 118 5.16 13.16 18.50
CA SER A 118 5.91 13.41 17.27
C SER A 118 5.59 12.30 16.25
N ASP A 119 5.82 12.59 14.99
CA ASP A 119 5.61 11.64 13.89
C ASP A 119 6.55 10.43 14.03
N ASP A 120 7.78 10.61 14.49
CA ASP A 120 8.71 9.52 14.76
C ASP A 120 8.17 8.55 15.81
N PHE A 121 7.58 9.09 16.88
CA PHE A 121 6.97 8.27 17.92
C PHE A 121 5.70 7.57 17.43
N ALA A 122 4.91 8.24 16.57
CA ALA A 122 3.76 7.64 15.91
C ALA A 122 4.18 6.44 15.05
N TYR A 123 5.27 6.56 14.32
CA TYR A 123 5.83 5.47 13.51
C TYR A 123 6.31 4.28 14.35
N VAL A 124 7.01 4.52 15.45
CA VAL A 124 7.48 3.45 16.36
C VAL A 124 6.29 2.70 16.98
N ILE A 125 5.28 3.43 17.45
CA ILE A 125 4.03 2.84 17.98
C ILE A 125 3.36 2.01 16.89
N PHE A 126 3.28 2.56 15.69
CA PHE A 126 2.65 1.92 14.55
C PHE A 126 3.36 0.62 14.13
N GLU A 127 4.69 0.60 14.06
CA GLU A 127 5.48 -0.61 13.79
C GLU A 127 5.26 -1.67 14.87
N THR A 128 5.34 -1.29 16.15
CA THR A 128 5.21 -2.23 17.27
C THR A 128 3.81 -2.79 17.45
N MET A 129 2.77 -2.02 17.13
CA MET A 129 1.39 -2.49 17.21
C MET A 129 0.97 -3.35 16.01
N ASN A 130 1.59 -3.15 14.83
CA ASN A 130 1.33 -3.94 13.64
C ASN A 130 1.89 -5.37 13.69
N ASP A 131 2.90 -5.64 14.51
CA ASP A 131 3.43 -7.00 14.71
C ASP A 131 2.38 -8.00 15.25
N ARG A 132 1.22 -7.52 15.69
CA ARG A 132 0.16 -8.34 16.29
C ARG A 132 -1.12 -8.49 15.45
N GLY A 133 -1.11 -8.02 14.18
CA GLY A 133 -2.28 -8.07 13.28
C GLY A 133 -1.91 -8.26 11.82
N LEU A 134 -2.79 -7.87 10.89
CA LEU A 134 -2.45 -7.71 9.47
C LEU A 134 -1.51 -6.50 9.37
N SER A 135 -0.20 -6.77 9.41
CA SER A 135 0.84 -5.74 9.35
C SER A 135 0.78 -5.02 8.01
N LEU A 136 0.94 -3.69 8.05
CA LEU A 136 1.20 -2.93 6.82
C LEU A 136 2.49 -3.44 6.19
N THR A 137 2.47 -3.55 4.89
CA THR A 137 3.66 -3.92 4.14
C THR A 137 4.69 -2.79 4.21
N HIS A 138 5.96 -3.11 4.03
CA HIS A 138 7.04 -2.09 3.97
C HIS A 138 6.78 -1.06 2.85
N VAL A 139 6.04 -1.44 1.81
CA VAL A 139 5.62 -0.55 0.71
C VAL A 139 4.60 0.48 1.21
N GLU A 140 3.58 0.03 1.95
CA GLU A 140 2.57 0.93 2.53
C GLU A 140 3.16 1.86 3.58
N MET A 141 4.12 1.38 4.37
CA MET A 141 4.85 2.21 5.33
C MET A 141 5.70 3.27 4.63
N LEU A 142 6.43 2.91 3.56
CA LEU A 142 7.17 3.87 2.75
C LEU A 142 6.24 4.91 2.12
N ARG A 143 5.11 4.47 1.55
CA ARG A 143 4.10 5.34 0.99
C ARG A 143 3.62 6.40 1.99
N SER A 144 3.22 5.95 3.17
CA SER A 144 2.71 6.83 4.22
C SER A 144 3.77 7.84 4.66
N TYR A 145 5.02 7.40 4.81
CA TYR A 145 6.13 8.28 5.16
C TYR A 145 6.40 9.35 4.10
N LEU A 146 6.48 8.97 2.82
CA LEU A 146 6.74 9.93 1.74
C LEU A 146 5.62 10.97 1.64
N LEU A 147 4.36 10.53 1.68
CA LEU A 147 3.20 11.44 1.56
C LEU A 147 3.02 12.37 2.76
N ALA A 148 3.41 11.94 3.96
CA ALA A 148 3.37 12.79 5.14
C ALA A 148 4.31 14.01 5.03
N ASN A 149 5.40 13.87 4.27
CA ASN A 149 6.40 14.92 4.04
C ASN A 149 6.17 15.74 2.75
N ILE A 150 5.04 15.52 2.07
CA ILE A 150 4.63 16.30 0.88
C ILE A 150 3.53 17.27 1.28
N ASP A 151 3.67 18.55 0.84
CA ASP A 151 2.69 19.58 1.06
C ASP A 151 1.31 19.16 0.53
N GLU A 152 0.26 19.55 1.23
CA GLU A 152 -1.12 19.15 0.94
C GLU A 152 -1.53 19.41 -0.52
N ALA A 153 -1.09 20.54 -1.09
CA ALA A 153 -1.37 20.92 -2.47
C ALA A 153 -0.87 19.92 -3.54
N TYR A 154 0.17 19.13 -3.21
CA TYR A 154 0.79 18.17 -4.15
C TYR A 154 0.61 16.72 -3.71
N ARG A 155 -0.01 16.49 -2.54
CA ARG A 155 -0.12 15.16 -1.93
C ARG A 155 -0.99 14.21 -2.75
N GLU A 156 -2.11 14.69 -3.27
CA GLU A 156 -3.06 13.87 -4.04
C GLU A 156 -2.43 13.39 -5.35
N GLU A 157 -1.74 14.26 -6.09
CA GLU A 157 -1.04 13.88 -7.33
C GLU A 157 0.08 12.87 -7.05
N SER A 158 0.86 13.11 -6.00
CA SER A 158 1.95 12.21 -5.58
C SER A 158 1.43 10.85 -5.12
N LEU A 159 0.30 10.84 -4.42
CA LEU A 159 -0.41 9.64 -4.00
C LEU A 159 -0.85 8.81 -5.20
N LYS A 160 -1.56 9.42 -6.16
CA LYS A 160 -2.02 8.76 -7.37
C LYS A 160 -0.84 8.14 -8.14
N LYS A 161 0.22 8.91 -8.33
CA LYS A 161 1.44 8.46 -9.01
C LYS A 161 2.10 7.27 -8.31
N PHE A 162 2.23 7.32 -6.99
CA PHE A 162 2.78 6.21 -6.22
C PHE A 162 1.90 4.95 -6.33
N ASP A 163 0.60 5.09 -6.19
CA ASP A 163 -0.35 3.98 -6.23
C ASP A 163 -0.42 3.33 -7.62
N GLU A 164 -0.42 4.11 -8.70
CA GLU A 164 -0.31 3.60 -10.07
C GLU A 164 1.01 2.84 -10.28
N THR A 165 2.09 3.32 -9.68
CA THR A 165 3.38 2.64 -9.70
C THR A 165 3.31 1.27 -9.01
N ILE A 166 2.65 1.17 -7.85
CA ILE A 166 2.47 -0.11 -7.15
C ILE A 166 1.60 -1.07 -7.95
N VAL A 167 0.50 -0.58 -8.55
CA VAL A 167 -0.36 -1.41 -9.43
C VAL A 167 0.46 -1.99 -10.59
N ARG A 168 1.29 -1.18 -11.23
CA ARG A 168 2.19 -1.59 -12.32
C ARG A 168 3.15 -2.68 -11.87
N LEU A 169 3.81 -2.49 -10.73
CA LEU A 169 4.76 -3.45 -10.19
C LEU A 169 4.10 -4.77 -9.78
N SER A 170 2.92 -4.72 -9.19
CA SER A 170 2.18 -5.91 -8.75
C SER A 170 1.71 -6.80 -9.92
N ALA A 171 1.64 -6.26 -11.13
CA ALA A 171 1.34 -7.03 -12.34
C ALA A 171 2.54 -7.89 -12.83
N ILE A 172 3.75 -7.61 -12.35
CA ILE A 172 4.96 -8.38 -12.71
C ILE A 172 4.94 -9.72 -11.98
N LYS A 173 5.01 -10.80 -12.76
CA LYS A 173 5.11 -12.17 -12.22
C LYS A 173 6.58 -12.53 -11.99
N LEU A 174 6.97 -12.65 -10.74
CA LEU A 174 8.28 -13.17 -10.36
C LEU A 174 8.26 -14.70 -10.27
N THR A 175 9.40 -15.33 -10.52
CA THR A 175 9.58 -16.77 -10.26
C THR A 175 9.66 -17.10 -8.77
N SER A 176 10.01 -16.12 -7.93
CA SER A 176 10.05 -16.24 -6.46
C SER A 176 8.66 -16.03 -5.85
N LYS A 177 8.49 -16.47 -4.58
CA LYS A 177 7.28 -16.21 -3.80
C LYS A 177 7.15 -14.75 -3.32
N SER A 178 8.18 -13.93 -3.57
CA SER A 178 8.20 -12.51 -3.17
C SER A 178 7.28 -11.70 -4.06
N LYS A 179 6.71 -10.65 -3.49
CA LYS A 179 5.92 -9.67 -4.24
C LYS A 179 6.84 -8.74 -5.03
N ALA A 180 6.53 -8.51 -6.30
CA ALA A 180 7.38 -7.75 -7.21
C ALA A 180 7.62 -6.30 -6.75
N GLU A 181 6.60 -5.67 -6.16
CA GLU A 181 6.71 -4.32 -5.59
C GLU A 181 7.74 -4.27 -4.46
N SER A 182 7.77 -5.26 -3.57
CA SER A 182 8.74 -5.32 -2.49
C SER A 182 10.17 -5.56 -2.99
N GLU A 183 10.33 -6.47 -3.96
CA GLU A 183 11.64 -6.74 -4.57
C GLU A 183 12.16 -5.53 -5.35
N PHE A 184 11.29 -4.81 -6.08
CA PHE A 184 11.67 -3.57 -6.75
C PHE A 184 12.30 -2.56 -5.79
N PHE A 185 11.67 -2.27 -4.65
CA PHE A 185 12.22 -1.29 -3.70
C PHE A 185 13.57 -1.74 -3.13
N LYS A 186 13.73 -3.02 -2.83
CA LYS A 186 15.03 -3.56 -2.37
C LYS A 186 16.11 -3.37 -3.43
N VAL A 187 15.80 -3.74 -4.68
CA VAL A 187 16.71 -3.59 -5.82
C VAL A 187 17.06 -2.13 -6.05
N TYR A 188 16.06 -1.26 -6.09
CA TYR A 188 16.22 0.16 -6.34
C TYR A 188 17.11 0.84 -5.30
N PHE A 189 16.80 0.68 -4.01
CA PHE A 189 17.59 1.32 -2.97
C PHE A 189 18.99 0.71 -2.83
N ARG A 190 19.14 -0.60 -2.99
CA ARG A 190 20.45 -1.24 -2.98
C ARG A 190 21.33 -0.80 -4.16
N GLY A 191 20.75 -0.72 -5.37
CA GLY A 191 21.49 -0.41 -6.58
C GLY A 191 21.91 1.05 -6.70
N HIS A 192 21.13 1.98 -6.14
CA HIS A 192 21.35 3.41 -6.37
C HIS A 192 21.87 4.19 -5.16
N TYR A 193 21.65 3.67 -3.93
CA TYR A 193 21.91 4.46 -2.73
C TYR A 193 22.69 3.74 -1.64
N ALA A 194 22.75 2.40 -1.64
CA ALA A 194 23.47 1.69 -0.60
C ALA A 194 24.98 1.90 -0.74
N GLU A 195 25.63 2.38 0.32
CA GLU A 195 27.07 2.57 0.37
C GLU A 195 27.77 1.32 0.93
N GLU A 196 27.14 0.63 1.90
CA GLU A 196 27.68 -0.58 2.51
C GLU A 196 26.87 -1.81 2.10
N LEU A 197 27.46 -2.65 1.24
CA LEU A 197 26.81 -3.82 0.63
C LEU A 197 27.23 -5.16 1.26
N THR A 198 27.89 -5.15 2.44
CA THR A 198 28.37 -6.36 3.10
C THR A 198 27.22 -7.26 3.52
N GLN A 199 27.06 -8.37 2.82
CA GLN A 199 26.00 -9.34 3.12
C GLN A 199 26.26 -10.02 4.48
N GLY A 200 25.23 -10.20 5.27
CA GLY A 200 25.28 -10.85 6.58
C GLY A 200 25.71 -9.95 7.75
N LYS A 201 26.14 -8.73 7.48
CA LYS A 201 26.40 -7.74 8.52
C LYS A 201 25.13 -6.93 8.78
N GLU A 202 24.49 -7.12 9.92
CA GLU A 202 23.19 -6.48 10.25
C GLU A 202 23.19 -4.95 10.14
N SER A 203 24.35 -4.32 10.40
CA SER A 203 24.51 -2.87 10.29
C SER A 203 24.64 -2.36 8.84
N SER A 204 24.88 -3.25 7.87
CA SER A 204 25.08 -2.85 6.47
C SER A 204 23.78 -2.41 5.81
N ASP A 205 23.87 -1.47 4.86
CA ASP A 205 22.74 -1.01 4.08
C ASP A 205 22.04 -2.15 3.35
N PHE A 206 22.81 -3.12 2.84
CA PHE A 206 22.27 -4.28 2.14
C PHE A 206 21.26 -5.05 2.99
N VAL A 207 21.59 -5.29 4.27
CA VAL A 207 20.72 -6.03 5.19
C VAL A 207 19.55 -5.16 5.64
N LYS A 208 19.81 -3.91 6.04
CA LYS A 208 18.77 -2.96 6.47
C LYS A 208 17.71 -2.72 5.39
N ILE A 209 18.12 -2.48 4.14
CA ILE A 209 17.19 -2.30 3.01
C ILE A 209 16.41 -3.59 2.77
N GLY A 210 17.07 -4.76 2.85
CA GLY A 210 16.42 -6.05 2.67
C GLY A 210 15.32 -6.34 3.68
N ASN A 211 15.55 -5.95 4.93
CA ASN A 211 14.64 -6.20 6.04
C ASN A 211 13.53 -5.15 6.15
N ALA A 212 13.88 -3.85 6.02
CA ALA A 212 12.94 -2.75 6.23
C ALA A 212 13.37 -1.49 5.46
N PHE A 213 13.26 -1.51 4.13
CA PHE A 213 13.68 -0.37 3.28
C PHE A 213 12.97 0.95 3.66
N HIS A 214 11.73 0.93 4.13
CA HIS A 214 11.02 2.12 4.58
C HIS A 214 11.71 2.80 5.78
N ARG A 215 12.21 1.99 6.73
CA ARG A 215 12.98 2.48 7.87
C ARG A 215 14.33 3.01 7.43
N TRP A 216 15.01 2.27 6.54
CA TRP A 216 16.29 2.70 5.99
C TRP A 216 16.17 4.05 5.28
N VAL A 217 15.14 4.30 4.48
CA VAL A 217 14.87 5.60 3.82
C VAL A 217 14.76 6.72 4.85
N ARG A 218 14.00 6.53 5.92
CA ARG A 218 13.83 7.51 6.99
C ARG A 218 15.14 7.80 7.73
N GLU A 219 15.93 6.78 8.03
CA GLU A 219 17.21 6.92 8.71
C GLU A 219 18.29 7.58 7.83
N ASN A 220 18.12 7.57 6.50
CA ASN A 220 19.08 8.04 5.51
C ASN A 220 18.60 9.26 4.70
N GLU A 221 17.74 10.11 5.28
CA GLU A 221 17.24 11.34 4.63
C GLU A 221 18.37 12.24 4.10
N LYS A 222 19.47 12.35 4.85
CA LYS A 222 20.64 13.15 4.45
C LYS A 222 21.32 12.60 3.20
N LEU A 223 21.49 11.29 3.11
CA LEU A 223 22.05 10.59 1.94
C LEU A 223 21.13 10.75 0.74
N LEU A 224 19.84 10.60 0.94
CA LEU A 224 18.80 10.75 -0.07
C LEU A 224 18.49 12.20 -0.42
N LYS A 225 19.10 13.16 0.32
CA LYS A 225 18.88 14.61 0.19
C LYS A 225 17.42 15.04 0.38
N LEU A 226 16.70 14.36 1.24
CA LEU A 226 15.30 14.65 1.57
C LEU A 226 15.25 15.73 2.66
N LYS A 227 14.81 16.94 2.31
CA LYS A 227 14.72 18.08 3.22
C LYS A 227 13.43 18.88 3.06
N THR A 228 12.90 18.93 1.87
CA THR A 228 11.73 19.75 1.51
C THR A 228 10.68 18.88 0.81
N SER A 229 9.44 19.34 0.80
CA SER A 229 8.35 18.70 0.05
C SER A 229 8.73 18.39 -1.40
N LYS A 230 9.48 19.27 -2.06
CA LYS A 230 9.97 19.06 -3.44
C LYS A 230 10.90 17.86 -3.56
N ASP A 231 11.75 17.63 -2.57
CA ASP A 231 12.70 16.51 -2.59
C ASP A 231 11.94 15.16 -2.49
N TYR A 232 10.89 15.12 -1.67
CA TYR A 232 10.03 13.94 -1.56
C TYR A 232 9.22 13.69 -2.84
N ILE A 233 8.70 14.74 -3.48
CA ILE A 233 8.04 14.65 -4.79
C ILE A 233 9.04 14.13 -5.84
N GLU A 234 10.26 14.62 -5.84
CA GLU A 234 11.31 14.14 -6.76
C GLU A 234 11.64 12.67 -6.52
N LEU A 235 11.69 12.21 -5.27
CA LEU A 235 11.88 10.80 -4.96
C LEU A 235 10.70 9.94 -5.48
N VAL A 236 9.46 10.40 -5.34
CA VAL A 236 8.28 9.72 -5.92
C VAL A 236 8.42 9.63 -7.46
N ASN A 237 8.84 10.70 -8.11
CA ASN A 237 9.08 10.71 -9.57
C ASN A 237 10.19 9.74 -9.99
N LYS A 238 11.28 9.67 -9.23
CA LYS A 238 12.36 8.69 -9.46
C LYS A 238 11.87 7.26 -9.28
N ILE A 239 11.10 6.99 -8.23
CA ILE A 239 10.49 5.68 -7.99
C ILE A 239 9.61 5.27 -9.19
N GLU A 240 8.74 6.15 -9.67
CA GLU A 240 7.92 5.91 -10.85
C GLU A 240 8.77 5.59 -12.09
N TYR A 241 9.80 6.41 -12.34
CA TYR A 241 10.70 6.22 -13.48
C TYR A 241 11.40 4.86 -13.44
N PHE A 242 12.04 4.51 -12.32
CA PHE A 242 12.76 3.25 -12.18
C PHE A 242 11.81 2.04 -12.16
N ALA A 243 10.59 2.18 -11.66
CA ALA A 243 9.58 1.13 -11.73
C ALA A 243 9.18 0.82 -13.18
N LYS A 244 9.03 1.84 -14.04
CA LYS A 244 8.80 1.64 -15.48
C LYS A 244 9.97 0.89 -16.14
N LYS A 245 11.20 1.20 -15.76
CA LYS A 245 12.37 0.48 -16.29
C LYS A 245 12.48 -0.94 -15.75
N TYR A 246 12.12 -1.16 -14.49
CA TYR A 246 12.05 -2.50 -13.91
C TYR A 246 10.98 -3.37 -14.61
N GLU A 247 9.82 -2.81 -14.89
CA GLU A 247 8.77 -3.46 -15.69
C GLU A 247 9.28 -3.81 -17.09
N LEU A 248 9.96 -2.86 -17.77
CA LEU A 248 10.55 -3.08 -19.10
C LEU A 248 11.53 -4.26 -19.09
N ILE A 249 12.46 -4.31 -18.12
CA ILE A 249 13.40 -5.41 -17.97
C ILE A 249 12.66 -6.76 -17.89
N HIS A 250 11.67 -6.86 -17.01
CA HIS A 250 10.89 -8.10 -16.84
C HIS A 250 10.08 -8.47 -18.10
N LYS A 251 9.55 -7.47 -18.79
CA LYS A 251 8.81 -7.65 -20.05
C LYS A 251 9.71 -8.18 -21.16
N LEU A 252 10.93 -7.66 -21.27
CA LEU A 252 11.92 -8.13 -22.24
C LEU A 252 12.42 -9.54 -21.91
N MET A 253 12.62 -9.87 -20.62
CA MET A 253 12.93 -11.23 -20.20
C MET A 253 11.82 -12.22 -20.58
N ALA A 254 10.57 -11.82 -20.49
CA ALA A 254 9.41 -12.65 -20.81
C ALA A 254 9.11 -12.73 -22.33
N SER A 255 9.62 -11.82 -23.13
CA SER A 255 9.33 -11.73 -24.58
C SER A 255 9.83 -12.93 -25.37
N ARG A 256 10.87 -13.62 -24.86
CA ARG A 256 11.54 -14.74 -25.53
C ARG A 256 12.15 -14.40 -26.91
N ASP A 257 12.37 -13.12 -27.19
CA ASP A 257 13.08 -12.64 -28.36
C ASP A 257 14.58 -12.90 -28.22
N ALA A 258 14.98 -14.15 -28.49
CA ALA A 258 16.37 -14.59 -28.37
C ALA A 258 17.27 -13.99 -29.47
N GLU A 259 16.75 -13.49 -30.57
CA GLU A 259 17.54 -12.82 -31.60
C GLU A 259 18.13 -11.51 -31.07
N LYS A 260 17.28 -10.73 -30.33
CA LYS A 260 17.70 -9.44 -29.77
C LYS A 260 18.24 -9.53 -28.34
N TYR A 261 17.69 -10.40 -27.51
CA TYR A 261 17.96 -10.44 -26.05
C TYR A 261 18.52 -11.79 -25.57
N PHE A 262 19.36 -12.44 -26.38
CA PHE A 262 19.90 -13.78 -26.11
C PHE A 262 20.46 -13.94 -24.70
N TYR A 263 21.39 -13.09 -24.30
CA TYR A 263 22.03 -13.21 -22.98
C TYR A 263 21.05 -12.94 -21.82
N LEU A 264 20.12 -12.01 -22.00
CA LEU A 264 19.08 -11.71 -21.01
C LEU A 264 18.20 -12.93 -20.73
N ILE A 265 17.79 -13.63 -21.79
CA ILE A 265 16.91 -14.80 -21.71
C ILE A 265 17.68 -16.00 -21.15
N VAL A 266 18.88 -16.26 -21.63
CA VAL A 266 19.75 -17.37 -21.17
C VAL A 266 20.01 -17.23 -19.66
N ASN A 267 20.40 -16.07 -19.18
CA ASN A 267 20.64 -15.85 -17.76
C ASN A 267 19.35 -16.08 -16.92
N SER A 268 18.20 -15.67 -17.45
CA SER A 268 16.91 -15.90 -16.80
C SER A 268 16.59 -17.39 -16.74
N ASP A 269 16.82 -18.14 -17.81
CA ASP A 269 16.56 -19.58 -17.89
C ASP A 269 17.49 -20.39 -16.97
N TYR A 270 18.71 -19.93 -16.77
CA TYR A 270 19.63 -20.47 -15.76
C TYR A 270 19.28 -20.06 -14.31
N GLY A 271 18.23 -19.29 -14.12
CA GLY A 271 17.77 -18.88 -12.79
C GLY A 271 18.61 -17.79 -12.13
N PHE A 272 19.30 -16.97 -12.91
CA PHE A 272 20.09 -15.87 -12.36
C PHE A 272 19.18 -14.71 -11.91
N THR A 273 18.68 -14.79 -10.69
CA THR A 273 17.67 -13.88 -10.12
C THR A 273 18.18 -12.48 -9.84
N LEU A 274 19.50 -12.27 -9.76
CA LEU A 274 20.10 -10.94 -9.53
C LEU A 274 20.22 -10.10 -10.82
N GLN A 275 19.98 -10.66 -11.99
CA GLN A 275 20.13 -9.97 -13.27
C GLN A 275 19.30 -8.67 -13.35
N PRO A 276 18.00 -8.63 -12.99
CA PRO A 276 17.24 -7.39 -13.01
C PRO A 276 17.83 -6.31 -12.09
N ALA A 277 18.41 -6.73 -10.96
CA ALA A 277 19.03 -5.81 -10.00
C ALA A 277 20.29 -5.15 -10.60
N LEU A 278 21.16 -5.94 -11.22
CA LEU A 278 22.39 -5.45 -11.85
C LEU A 278 22.09 -4.54 -13.05
N ILE A 279 21.07 -4.89 -13.85
CA ILE A 279 20.64 -4.04 -14.96
C ILE A 279 20.08 -2.73 -14.43
N LEU A 280 19.15 -2.77 -13.46
CA LEU A 280 18.53 -1.56 -12.91
C LEU A 280 19.55 -0.61 -12.29
N SER A 281 20.57 -1.14 -11.59
CA SER A 281 21.63 -0.34 -10.97
C SER A 281 22.53 0.36 -12.01
N SER A 282 22.58 -0.12 -13.25
CA SER A 282 23.32 0.53 -14.34
C SER A 282 22.59 1.70 -15.00
N ILE A 283 21.26 1.81 -14.78
CA ILE A 283 20.39 2.82 -15.39
C ILE A 283 20.50 4.13 -14.59
N ALA A 284 20.72 5.25 -15.27
CA ALA A 284 20.64 6.57 -14.65
C ALA A 284 19.23 7.17 -14.79
N TYR A 285 18.88 8.05 -13.85
CA TYR A 285 17.61 8.79 -13.97
C TYR A 285 17.63 9.70 -15.20
N GLY A 286 16.66 9.52 -16.09
CA GLY A 286 16.55 10.23 -17.36
C GLY A 286 17.09 9.48 -18.58
N ASP A 287 17.65 8.29 -18.42
CA ASP A 287 18.01 7.44 -19.57
C ASP A 287 16.77 7.16 -20.44
N THR A 288 16.92 7.29 -21.77
CA THR A 288 15.84 6.90 -22.71
C THR A 288 15.70 5.38 -22.77
N ASP A 289 14.62 4.89 -23.37
CA ASP A 289 14.41 3.44 -23.50
C ASP A 289 15.50 2.79 -24.35
N GLU A 290 16.01 3.46 -25.37
CA GLU A 290 17.11 2.98 -26.21
C GLU A 290 18.41 2.80 -25.40
N VAL A 291 18.76 3.78 -24.56
CA VAL A 291 19.94 3.71 -23.67
C VAL A 291 19.77 2.60 -22.64
N VAL A 292 18.56 2.42 -22.12
CA VAL A 292 18.25 1.34 -21.18
C VAL A 292 18.40 -0.03 -21.84
N GLU A 293 17.92 -0.20 -23.08
CA GLU A 293 18.08 -1.46 -23.83
C GLU A 293 19.56 -1.75 -24.12
N GLU A 294 20.35 -0.74 -24.48
CA GLU A 294 21.79 -0.90 -24.70
C GLU A 294 22.49 -1.36 -23.41
N LYS A 295 22.25 -0.69 -22.29
CA LYS A 295 22.80 -1.06 -20.99
C LYS A 295 22.38 -2.47 -20.57
N LEU A 296 21.13 -2.84 -20.78
CA LEU A 296 20.60 -4.18 -20.53
C LEU A 296 21.38 -5.24 -21.32
N GLN A 297 21.63 -5.01 -22.60
CA GLN A 297 22.39 -5.96 -23.43
C GLN A 297 23.85 -6.11 -22.97
N ILE A 298 24.52 -4.97 -22.66
CA ILE A 298 25.88 -4.96 -22.15
C ILE A 298 25.99 -5.72 -20.84
N VAL A 299 25.13 -5.39 -19.85
CA VAL A 299 25.14 -6.01 -18.52
C VAL A 299 24.81 -7.50 -18.60
N SER A 300 23.78 -7.88 -19.36
CA SER A 300 23.41 -9.29 -19.52
C SER A 300 24.52 -10.12 -20.14
N LYS A 301 25.19 -9.58 -21.16
CA LYS A 301 26.35 -10.22 -21.80
C LYS A 301 27.54 -10.36 -20.84
N TYR A 302 27.78 -9.34 -20.00
CA TYR A 302 28.85 -9.40 -19.00
C TYR A 302 28.56 -10.50 -17.96
N ILE A 303 27.34 -10.54 -17.41
CA ILE A 303 26.92 -11.57 -16.44
C ILE A 303 27.15 -12.99 -16.97
N THR A 304 26.84 -13.25 -18.25
CA THR A 304 27.00 -14.59 -18.83
C THR A 304 28.48 -15.01 -18.96
N LYS A 305 29.41 -14.06 -18.92
CA LYS A 305 30.86 -14.34 -19.12
C LYS A 305 31.62 -14.51 -17.79
N VAL A 306 31.06 -14.11 -16.71
CA VAL A 306 31.63 -14.19 -15.35
C VAL A 306 31.06 -15.37 -14.61
#